data_ae104a689119e391251826efb79b7808
#
_entry.id   ae104a689119e391251826efb79b7808
#
_cell.length_a   1.000
_cell.length_b   1.000
_cell.length_c   1.000
_cell.angle_alpha   90.00
_cell.angle_beta   90.00
_cell.angle_gamma   90.00
#
_symmetry.space_group_name_H-M   'P 1'
#
loop_
_entity.id
_entity.type
_entity.pdbx_description
1 polymer ?
#
loop_
_entity_poly.entity_id
_entity_poly.type
_entity_poly.pdbx_seq_one_letter_code
_entity_poly.pdbx_strand_id
1 'polypeptide(L)'
;MRKVLSFFVLLCLLTGFGCAFADEIPEVGLEAALEKAQAFNEWMDQRTAEQIAEEMGISVWSVLSPYGTEAPPEPLITVSEGDSWDGLLQQLLDKYDTDSDHVGIGYYFPRTGEEHYINPDKYIVSASMFKVPLNMILADRVSDGEMTMDTDIFGMPYRWYQYRTIVHSDNERSVNLMDYMGGYSEFKRLQIPYLGNDPSEDLGWNYQIENYYNAREFIHLLRMLYDEPERFPGIVENMLEAEPYSYFHQYERRYPIAQKYGFVGQEENWVYHTYINTCGIIFTEDPFLLVVFTDNVGTAYDLISECCMVMCDYTNLLSAKADRAEAQAAEELRAQQEADRAVFDSTLRQLSARIMPGDAAAPLTVPVPTVAASGAAEKTSRFQMSVVSSVLLLWIAIAMIAGFVIIFRHNMSGKINAFWAVLAILLAGGGLALCVVGFNFGLVYAKPEGNPQETVTTFFDSLIAEDYPAAYACLNNYSTLGLENIPESEESRILLEALKQSYGYALRGDAEVNGMKAVQKVSVVALNLKAIRNEAEELLEGILQEMVDTHQRKELYDADGNYLPSVTNAVTLRALLAALNSDNVHLTSAEFDMELVYTTEGKWLINAGNELLSILCGGAV
;
A
#
# COMPACT_ATOMS: atom_id res chain seq x y z
N MET A 1 19.30 12.03 20.84
CA MET A 1 18.58 10.86 20.32
C MET A 1 18.83 10.64 18.82
N ARG A 2 18.65 11.60 17.90
CA ARG A 2 18.96 11.43 16.47
C ARG A 2 20.38 10.91 16.16
N LYS A 3 21.41 11.44 16.79
CA LYS A 3 22.81 10.98 16.58
C LYS A 3 23.10 9.56 17.09
N VAL A 4 22.34 9.06 18.06
CA VAL A 4 22.47 7.68 18.57
C VAL A 4 21.78 6.69 17.64
N LEU A 5 20.64 7.09 17.06
CA LEU A 5 19.92 6.29 16.06
C LEU A 5 20.73 6.13 14.77
N SER A 6 21.34 7.23 14.27
CA SER A 6 22.25 7.21 13.10
C SER A 6 23.47 6.31 13.33
N PHE A 7 24.02 6.29 14.55
CA PHE A 7 25.14 5.43 14.89
C PHE A 7 24.74 3.95 14.96
N PHE A 8 23.53 3.65 15.44
CA PHE A 8 23.00 2.27 15.47
C PHE A 8 22.66 1.73 14.08
N VAL A 9 22.05 2.55 13.20
CA VAL A 9 21.79 2.20 11.80
C VAL A 9 23.12 1.99 11.05
N LEU A 10 24.10 2.85 11.27
CA LEU A 10 25.43 2.71 10.68
C LEU A 10 26.17 1.46 11.19
N LEU A 11 26.04 1.14 12.48
CA LEU A 11 26.62 -0.07 13.07
C LEU A 11 25.98 -1.34 12.50
N CYS A 12 24.67 -1.34 12.26
CA CYS A 12 23.98 -2.45 11.58
C CYS A 12 24.40 -2.58 10.10
N LEU A 13 24.63 -1.45 9.39
CA LEU A 13 25.16 -1.45 8.03
C LEU A 13 26.61 -1.95 7.98
N LEU A 14 27.46 -1.52 8.92
CA LEU A 14 28.89 -1.89 8.97
C LEU A 14 29.13 -3.34 9.45
N THR A 15 28.26 -3.89 10.30
CA THR A 15 28.39 -5.28 10.77
C THR A 15 27.79 -6.29 9.80
N GLY A 16 26.95 -5.86 8.85
CA GLY A 16 26.43 -6.73 7.78
C GLY A 16 27.39 -6.98 6.62
N PHE A 17 28.48 -6.20 6.52
CA PHE A 17 29.45 -6.29 5.41
C PHE A 17 30.73 -7.09 5.73
N GLY A 18 30.90 -7.61 6.92
CA GLY A 18 32.12 -8.31 7.33
C GLY A 18 31.90 -9.69 7.90
N CYS A 19 32.23 -10.73 7.14
CA CYS A 19 32.47 -12.13 7.51
C CYS A 19 31.27 -13.04 7.73
N ALA A 20 31.05 -13.87 6.71
CA ALA A 20 30.85 -15.32 6.75
C ALA A 20 30.37 -15.93 8.09
N PHE A 21 29.11 -16.00 8.27
CA PHE A 21 28.37 -17.16 8.81
C PHE A 21 26.90 -16.99 8.43
N ALA A 22 26.19 -18.10 8.25
CA ALA A 22 24.78 -18.15 7.84
C ALA A 22 23.84 -17.61 8.94
N ASP A 23 24.11 -16.42 9.45
CA ASP A 23 23.36 -15.80 10.51
C ASP A 23 22.33 -14.84 9.92
N GLU A 24 21.07 -15.31 9.98
CA GLU A 24 19.81 -14.56 9.95
C GLU A 24 19.84 -13.27 9.07
N ILE A 25 19.56 -13.43 7.78
CA ILE A 25 19.08 -12.30 6.97
C ILE A 25 17.73 -11.93 7.59
N PRO A 26 17.62 -10.78 8.27
CA PRO A 26 16.39 -10.39 8.92
C PRO A 26 15.29 -10.22 7.88
N GLU A 27 14.11 -10.71 8.18
CA GLU A 27 12.91 -10.41 7.40
C GLU A 27 12.54 -8.95 7.67
N VAL A 28 12.87 -8.08 6.73
CA VAL A 28 12.61 -6.64 6.81
C VAL A 28 11.45 -6.36 5.86
N GLY A 29 10.34 -5.82 6.36
CA GLY A 29 9.23 -5.41 5.49
C GLY A 29 9.61 -4.23 4.60
N LEU A 30 8.88 -4.06 3.49
CA LEU A 30 9.17 -3.07 2.45
C LEU A 30 9.28 -1.63 3.01
N GLU A 31 8.40 -1.22 3.92
CA GLU A 31 8.43 0.12 4.53
C GLU A 31 9.77 0.38 5.25
N ALA A 32 10.20 -0.56 6.09
CA ALA A 32 11.48 -0.44 6.80
C ALA A 32 12.69 -0.52 5.85
N ALA A 33 12.58 -1.26 4.75
CA ALA A 33 13.62 -1.31 3.71
C ALA A 33 13.73 0.03 2.96
N LEU A 34 12.60 0.68 2.66
CA LEU A 34 12.56 2.00 2.05
C LEU A 34 13.15 3.07 2.98
N GLU A 35 12.78 3.08 4.27
CA GLU A 35 13.37 4.00 5.24
C GLU A 35 14.89 3.82 5.36
N LYS A 36 15.36 2.57 5.35
CA LYS A 36 16.78 2.24 5.38
C LYS A 36 17.51 2.75 4.13
N ALA A 37 16.94 2.53 2.94
CA ALA A 37 17.50 2.99 1.67
C ALA A 37 17.56 4.53 1.61
N GLN A 38 16.49 5.22 2.02
CA GLN A 38 16.46 6.67 2.10
C GLN A 38 17.52 7.22 3.06
N ALA A 39 17.61 6.64 4.27
CA ALA A 39 18.62 7.04 5.23
C ALA A 39 20.06 6.82 4.73
N PHE A 40 20.28 5.78 3.92
CA PHE A 40 21.56 5.51 3.29
C PHE A 40 21.89 6.55 2.19
N ASN A 41 20.93 6.91 1.36
CA ASN A 41 21.08 7.96 0.36
C ASN A 41 21.45 9.31 1.03
N GLU A 42 20.72 9.71 2.07
CA GLU A 42 21.03 10.94 2.84
C GLU A 42 22.41 10.90 3.50
N TRP A 43 22.86 9.71 3.92
CA TRP A 43 24.20 9.51 4.46
C TRP A 43 25.27 9.68 3.37
N MET A 44 25.04 9.16 2.16
CA MET A 44 25.95 9.31 1.03
C MET A 44 26.06 10.74 0.53
N ASP A 45 24.95 11.47 0.43
CA ASP A 45 24.91 12.86 -0.06
C ASP A 45 25.73 13.85 0.78
N GLN A 46 26.02 13.49 2.04
CA GLN A 46 26.83 14.30 2.94
C GLN A 46 28.33 14.00 2.85
N ARG A 47 28.77 13.15 1.93
CA ARG A 47 30.13 12.60 1.86
C ARG A 47 30.70 12.61 0.45
N THR A 48 32.02 12.71 0.36
CA THR A 48 32.72 12.41 -0.89
C THR A 48 32.86 10.90 -1.08
N ALA A 49 33.17 10.48 -2.30
CA ALA A 49 33.39 9.07 -2.62
C ALA A 49 34.54 8.46 -1.78
N GLU A 50 35.59 9.23 -1.49
CA GLU A 50 36.72 8.80 -0.64
C GLU A 50 36.27 8.59 0.81
N GLN A 51 35.42 9.49 1.34
CA GLN A 51 34.87 9.36 2.70
C GLN A 51 33.96 8.15 2.80
N ILE A 52 33.10 7.92 1.80
CA ILE A 52 32.23 6.73 1.74
C ILE A 52 33.09 5.47 1.71
N ALA A 53 34.10 5.41 0.84
CA ALA A 53 34.98 4.26 0.71
C ALA A 53 35.75 3.97 2.01
N GLU A 54 36.30 5.01 2.67
CA GLU A 54 37.00 4.89 3.96
C GLU A 54 36.08 4.39 5.07
N GLU A 55 34.90 5.00 5.23
CA GLU A 55 33.93 4.64 6.28
C GLU A 55 33.34 3.22 6.09
N MET A 56 33.21 2.77 4.84
CA MET A 56 32.69 1.42 4.52
C MET A 56 33.81 0.37 4.41
N GLY A 57 35.07 0.76 4.41
CA GLY A 57 36.22 -0.16 4.26
C GLY A 57 36.27 -0.83 2.88
N ILE A 58 35.79 -0.14 1.84
CA ILE A 58 35.80 -0.59 0.45
C ILE A 58 36.71 0.26 -0.41
N SER A 59 36.96 -0.18 -1.64
CA SER A 59 37.73 0.62 -2.60
C SER A 59 36.94 1.85 -3.04
N VAL A 60 37.59 2.99 -3.21
CA VAL A 60 36.96 4.18 -3.81
C VAL A 60 36.39 3.88 -5.19
N TRP A 61 37.01 2.98 -5.94
CA TRP A 61 36.52 2.50 -7.23
C TRP A 61 35.21 1.66 -7.12
N SER A 62 34.87 1.21 -5.93
CA SER A 62 33.58 0.54 -5.69
C SER A 62 32.46 1.55 -5.46
N VAL A 63 32.79 2.77 -5.08
CA VAL A 63 31.85 3.89 -4.91
C VAL A 63 31.73 4.68 -6.21
N LEU A 64 32.86 4.90 -6.87
CA LEU A 64 32.88 5.44 -8.22
C LEU A 64 32.75 4.28 -9.19
N SER A 65 31.68 4.27 -9.98
CA SER A 65 31.63 3.31 -11.09
C SER A 65 32.92 3.37 -11.87
N PRO A 66 33.60 2.23 -12.14
CA PRO A 66 34.91 2.24 -12.83
C PRO A 66 34.85 2.84 -14.24
N TYR A 67 33.65 3.10 -14.76
CA TYR A 67 33.40 3.60 -16.11
C TYR A 67 32.47 4.82 -16.13
N GLY A 68 32.00 5.31 -14.96
CA GLY A 68 31.15 6.49 -14.83
C GLY A 68 31.85 7.67 -14.16
N THR A 69 31.21 8.82 -14.18
CA THR A 69 31.69 10.05 -13.52
C THR A 69 30.95 10.25 -12.19
N GLU A 70 31.53 11.06 -11.26
CA GLU A 70 30.87 11.38 -9.98
C GLU A 70 29.56 12.17 -10.12
N ALA A 71 29.43 12.90 -11.21
CA ALA A 71 28.25 13.69 -11.54
C ALA A 71 28.00 13.61 -13.05
N PRO A 72 26.74 13.80 -13.48
CA PRO A 72 26.42 13.77 -14.90
C PRO A 72 27.22 14.85 -15.63
N PRO A 73 27.83 14.52 -16.81
CA PRO A 73 28.59 15.50 -17.59
C PRO A 73 27.69 16.65 -18.07
N GLU A 74 28.25 17.84 -18.11
CA GLU A 74 27.56 19.02 -18.63
C GLU A 74 27.43 18.99 -20.18
N PRO A 75 26.35 19.55 -20.77
CA PRO A 75 25.24 20.22 -20.08
C PRO A 75 24.23 19.24 -19.45
N LEU A 76 23.67 19.58 -18.29
CA LEU A 76 22.59 18.81 -17.68
C LEU A 76 21.32 18.88 -18.52
N ILE A 77 20.60 17.78 -18.62
CA ILE A 77 19.28 17.75 -19.24
C ILE A 77 18.28 18.24 -18.20
N THR A 78 17.59 19.33 -18.53
CA THR A 78 16.58 19.92 -17.66
C THR A 78 15.20 19.57 -18.18
N VAL A 79 14.34 19.04 -17.34
CA VAL A 79 12.96 18.70 -17.67
C VAL A 79 12.04 19.92 -17.46
N SER A 80 11.24 20.24 -18.46
CA SER A 80 10.31 21.37 -18.47
C SER A 80 8.90 20.92 -18.83
N GLU A 81 7.88 21.72 -18.48
CA GLU A 81 6.46 21.35 -18.60
C GLU A 81 5.97 21.01 -20.02
N GLY A 82 6.70 21.43 -21.06
CA GLY A 82 6.39 21.14 -22.46
C GLY A 82 7.14 19.96 -23.06
N ASP A 83 8.09 19.37 -22.32
CA ASP A 83 8.93 18.30 -22.82
C ASP A 83 8.12 17.00 -22.95
N SER A 84 8.41 16.28 -24.03
CA SER A 84 7.89 14.92 -24.22
C SER A 84 8.94 13.90 -23.78
N TRP A 85 8.48 12.72 -23.38
CA TRP A 85 9.34 11.59 -23.05
C TRP A 85 10.33 11.29 -24.20
N ASP A 86 9.84 11.18 -25.43
CA ASP A 86 10.68 10.91 -26.63
C ASP A 86 11.75 12.00 -26.82
N GLY A 87 11.38 13.27 -26.61
CA GLY A 87 12.31 14.39 -26.75
C GLY A 87 13.42 14.38 -25.71
N LEU A 88 13.12 14.01 -24.47
CA LEU A 88 14.10 13.88 -23.41
C LEU A 88 15.05 12.71 -23.66
N LEU A 89 14.53 11.57 -24.09
CA LEU A 89 15.34 10.40 -24.43
C LEU A 89 16.25 10.68 -25.64
N GLN A 90 15.76 11.40 -26.65
CA GLN A 90 16.60 11.77 -27.79
C GLN A 90 17.77 12.67 -27.35
N GLN A 91 17.52 13.64 -26.44
CA GLN A 91 18.58 14.47 -25.87
C GLN A 91 19.62 13.64 -25.10
N LEU A 92 19.18 12.62 -24.36
CA LEU A 92 20.08 11.67 -23.68
C LEU A 92 20.93 10.89 -24.66
N LEU A 93 20.32 10.31 -25.69
CA LEU A 93 21.04 9.52 -26.70
C LEU A 93 22.07 10.39 -27.45
N ASP A 94 21.68 11.59 -27.86
CA ASP A 94 22.59 12.55 -28.53
C ASP A 94 23.76 12.95 -27.63
N LYS A 95 23.49 13.22 -26.33
CA LYS A 95 24.51 13.60 -25.35
C LYS A 95 25.56 12.51 -25.17
N TYR A 96 25.15 11.25 -25.18
CA TYR A 96 26.04 10.11 -24.97
C TYR A 96 26.55 9.46 -26.24
N ASP A 97 26.43 10.16 -27.38
CA ASP A 97 26.93 9.74 -28.71
C ASP A 97 26.47 8.30 -29.07
N THR A 98 25.18 8.03 -28.82
CA THR A 98 24.54 6.76 -29.11
C THR A 98 23.19 6.97 -29.83
N ASP A 99 22.59 5.91 -30.29
CA ASP A 99 21.31 5.96 -30.98
C ASP A 99 20.34 4.88 -30.46
N SER A 100 19.11 4.93 -30.95
CA SER A 100 18.08 3.98 -30.56
C SER A 100 18.42 2.54 -30.91
N ASP A 101 19.29 2.29 -31.91
CA ASP A 101 19.67 0.92 -32.29
C ASP A 101 20.51 0.21 -31.23
N HIS A 102 21.10 0.96 -30.29
CA HIS A 102 21.96 0.44 -29.25
C HIS A 102 21.27 0.32 -27.87
N VAL A 103 19.98 0.65 -27.78
CA VAL A 103 19.27 0.64 -26.50
C VAL A 103 17.90 -0.04 -26.60
N GLY A 104 17.43 -0.53 -25.46
CA GLY A 104 16.04 -0.91 -25.21
C GLY A 104 15.60 -0.26 -23.90
N ILE A 105 14.68 0.71 -23.95
CA ILE A 105 14.25 1.45 -22.76
C ILE A 105 12.76 1.29 -22.59
N GLY A 106 12.31 1.05 -21.33
CA GLY A 106 10.92 1.00 -20.94
C GLY A 106 10.68 1.86 -19.70
N TYR A 107 9.59 2.61 -19.72
CA TYR A 107 9.10 3.43 -18.64
C TYR A 107 7.62 3.15 -18.41
N TYR A 108 7.21 3.06 -17.15
CA TYR A 108 5.80 2.94 -16.77
C TYR A 108 5.52 3.74 -15.50
N PHE A 109 4.48 4.56 -15.55
CA PHE A 109 4.02 5.36 -14.43
C PHE A 109 2.65 4.85 -13.94
N PRO A 110 2.59 4.11 -12.82
CA PRO A 110 1.37 3.46 -12.32
C PRO A 110 0.22 4.43 -12.08
N ARG A 111 0.48 5.62 -11.53
CA ARG A 111 -0.56 6.60 -11.18
C ARG A 111 -1.45 6.99 -12.36
N THR A 112 -0.88 7.15 -13.54
CA THR A 112 -1.63 7.55 -14.75
C THR A 112 -1.80 6.42 -15.76
N GLY A 113 -1.05 5.33 -15.60
CA GLY A 113 -0.94 4.26 -16.59
C GLY A 113 -0.11 4.65 -17.81
N GLU A 114 0.64 5.74 -17.76
CA GLU A 114 1.49 6.21 -18.86
C GLU A 114 2.65 5.24 -19.06
N GLU A 115 2.86 4.82 -20.31
CA GLU A 115 3.82 3.80 -20.69
C GLU A 115 4.54 4.22 -21.98
N HIS A 116 5.87 4.20 -21.95
CA HIS A 116 6.72 4.62 -23.07
C HIS A 116 7.87 3.65 -23.31
N TYR A 117 8.29 3.54 -24.55
CA TYR A 117 9.36 2.64 -24.94
C TYR A 117 10.26 3.17 -26.05
N ILE A 118 11.55 2.79 -25.99
CA ILE A 118 12.46 2.69 -27.14
C ILE A 118 12.72 1.21 -27.36
N ASN A 119 12.47 0.71 -28.54
CA ASN A 119 12.69 -0.69 -28.94
C ASN A 119 12.07 -1.71 -27.96
N PRO A 120 10.75 -1.65 -27.69
CA PRO A 120 10.10 -2.48 -26.68
C PRO A 120 10.35 -3.98 -26.85
N ASP A 121 10.45 -4.43 -28.09
CA ASP A 121 10.50 -5.84 -28.48
C ASP A 121 11.90 -6.27 -28.98
N LYS A 122 12.90 -5.37 -28.87
CA LYS A 122 14.28 -5.71 -29.21
C LYS A 122 14.90 -6.56 -28.12
N TYR A 123 15.27 -7.79 -28.46
CA TYR A 123 15.97 -8.68 -27.56
C TYR A 123 17.44 -8.27 -27.41
N ILE A 124 17.85 -8.02 -26.17
CA ILE A 124 19.22 -7.67 -25.77
C ILE A 124 19.65 -8.63 -24.65
N VAL A 125 20.91 -8.96 -24.56
CA VAL A 125 21.44 -9.82 -23.49
C VAL A 125 21.26 -9.11 -22.15
N SER A 126 20.42 -9.65 -21.28
CA SER A 126 20.09 -9.02 -20.00
C SER A 126 21.20 -9.09 -18.94
N ALA A 127 22.23 -9.90 -19.21
CA ALA A 127 23.24 -10.24 -18.20
C ALA A 127 22.57 -10.72 -16.90
N SER A 128 22.92 -10.17 -15.75
CA SER A 128 22.40 -10.63 -14.45
C SER A 128 20.97 -10.18 -14.11
N MET A 129 20.27 -9.44 -14.98
CA MET A 129 18.89 -9.05 -14.70
C MET A 129 17.93 -10.25 -14.68
N PHE A 130 18.25 -11.35 -15.39
CA PHE A 130 17.47 -12.60 -15.35
C PHE A 130 17.27 -13.16 -13.94
N LYS A 131 18.06 -12.72 -12.97
CA LYS A 131 17.95 -13.16 -11.56
C LYS A 131 16.67 -12.65 -10.89
N VAL A 132 16.04 -11.62 -11.44
CA VAL A 132 14.73 -11.17 -10.97
C VAL A 132 13.65 -12.23 -11.26
N PRO A 133 13.35 -12.59 -12.52
CA PRO A 133 12.36 -13.64 -12.78
C PRO A 133 12.75 -15.00 -12.20
N LEU A 134 14.05 -15.30 -12.06
CA LEU A 134 14.52 -16.49 -11.37
C LEU A 134 14.01 -16.56 -9.93
N ASN A 135 14.09 -15.45 -9.19
CA ASN A 135 13.64 -15.38 -7.82
C ASN A 135 12.12 -15.20 -7.72
N MET A 136 11.47 -14.56 -8.69
CA MET A 136 10.00 -14.44 -8.70
C MET A 136 9.31 -15.81 -8.74
N ILE A 137 9.82 -16.75 -9.54
CA ILE A 137 9.29 -18.12 -9.60
C ILE A 137 9.32 -18.80 -8.22
N LEU A 138 10.40 -18.63 -7.47
CA LEU A 138 10.55 -19.26 -6.16
C LEU A 138 9.80 -18.52 -5.07
N ALA A 139 9.75 -17.19 -5.14
CA ALA A 139 8.96 -16.37 -4.22
C ALA A 139 7.46 -16.63 -4.37
N ASP A 140 6.98 -16.83 -5.60
CA ASP A 140 5.60 -17.23 -5.89
C ASP A 140 5.25 -18.57 -5.21
N ARG A 141 6.15 -19.57 -5.27
CA ARG A 141 5.99 -20.83 -4.53
C ARG A 141 5.98 -20.65 -3.01
N VAL A 142 6.66 -19.63 -2.49
CA VAL A 142 6.57 -19.29 -1.05
C VAL A 142 5.18 -18.79 -0.73
N SER A 143 4.64 -17.89 -1.54
CA SER A 143 3.30 -17.33 -1.36
C SER A 143 2.20 -18.38 -1.52
N ASP A 144 2.38 -19.33 -2.43
CA ASP A 144 1.48 -20.46 -2.62
C ASP A 144 1.58 -21.52 -1.49
N GLY A 145 2.55 -21.36 -0.59
CA GLY A 145 2.78 -22.31 0.52
C GLY A 145 3.45 -23.62 0.11
N GLU A 146 3.96 -23.73 -1.12
CA GLU A 146 4.72 -24.89 -1.59
C GLU A 146 6.11 -24.97 -0.94
N MET A 147 6.67 -23.84 -0.53
CA MET A 147 7.91 -23.71 0.19
C MET A 147 7.86 -22.53 1.18
N THR A 148 8.93 -22.32 1.92
CA THR A 148 9.09 -21.15 2.82
C THR A 148 10.40 -20.45 2.52
N MET A 149 10.59 -19.23 3.03
CA MET A 149 11.87 -18.53 2.94
C MET A 149 13.02 -19.31 3.60
N ASP A 150 12.71 -20.22 4.54
CA ASP A 150 13.66 -21.09 5.23
C ASP A 150 13.82 -22.48 4.60
N THR A 151 13.15 -22.74 3.47
CA THR A 151 13.32 -24.01 2.77
C THR A 151 14.78 -24.23 2.41
N ASP A 152 15.32 -25.38 2.83
CA ASP A 152 16.70 -25.76 2.53
C ASP A 152 16.89 -26.03 1.03
N ILE A 153 17.82 -25.30 0.43
CA ILE A 153 18.30 -25.50 -0.93
C ILE A 153 19.81 -25.78 -0.84
N PHE A 154 20.20 -27.02 -1.04
CA PHE A 154 21.61 -27.46 -0.99
C PHE A 154 22.37 -27.00 0.27
N GLY A 155 21.72 -27.06 1.43
CA GLY A 155 22.30 -26.78 2.74
C GLY A 155 22.20 -25.30 3.20
N MET A 156 21.51 -24.45 2.45
CA MET A 156 21.27 -23.05 2.83
C MET A 156 19.78 -22.70 2.63
N PRO A 157 19.19 -21.81 3.44
CA PRO A 157 17.80 -21.39 3.27
C PRO A 157 17.59 -20.57 1.98
N TYR A 158 16.41 -20.66 1.37
CA TYR A 158 16.08 -19.92 0.16
C TYR A 158 16.33 -18.40 0.30
N ARG A 159 15.98 -17.78 1.44
CA ARG A 159 16.24 -16.34 1.69
C ARG A 159 17.70 -15.95 1.48
N TRP A 160 18.64 -16.84 1.83
CA TRP A 160 20.08 -16.63 1.62
C TRP A 160 20.42 -16.63 0.13
N TYR A 161 19.86 -17.56 -0.65
CA TYR A 161 20.05 -17.59 -2.10
C TYR A 161 19.44 -16.37 -2.79
N GLN A 162 18.23 -15.97 -2.38
CA GLN A 162 17.56 -14.77 -2.90
C GLN A 162 18.44 -13.53 -2.67
N TYR A 163 18.89 -13.33 -1.44
CA TYR A 163 19.79 -12.23 -1.08
C TYR A 163 21.09 -12.27 -1.91
N ARG A 164 21.77 -13.41 -1.98
CA ARG A 164 23.03 -13.57 -2.73
C ARG A 164 22.85 -13.29 -4.22
N THR A 165 21.76 -13.72 -4.82
CA THR A 165 21.51 -13.57 -6.25
C THR A 165 21.02 -12.18 -6.63
N ILE A 166 20.20 -11.54 -5.81
CA ILE A 166 19.68 -10.19 -6.08
C ILE A 166 20.72 -9.13 -5.70
N VAL A 167 21.18 -9.11 -4.45
CA VAL A 167 22.06 -8.04 -3.94
C VAL A 167 23.46 -8.16 -4.51
N HIS A 168 24.08 -9.33 -4.39
CA HIS A 168 25.47 -9.55 -4.81
C HIS A 168 25.61 -10.08 -6.25
N SER A 169 24.49 -10.30 -6.92
CA SER A 169 24.50 -10.83 -8.29
C SER A 169 25.30 -12.14 -8.47
N ASP A 170 25.27 -13.02 -7.45
CA ASP A 170 26.07 -14.25 -7.39
C ASP A 170 25.64 -15.24 -8.47
N ASN A 171 26.55 -15.56 -9.40
CA ASN A 171 26.28 -16.44 -10.54
C ASN A 171 26.18 -17.91 -10.13
N GLU A 172 27.06 -18.36 -9.22
CA GLU A 172 27.05 -19.75 -8.76
C GLU A 172 25.74 -20.07 -8.03
N ARG A 173 25.25 -19.15 -7.20
CA ARG A 173 23.99 -19.31 -6.48
C ARG A 173 22.79 -19.25 -7.41
N SER A 174 22.88 -18.49 -8.50
CA SER A 174 21.85 -18.51 -9.55
C SER A 174 21.75 -19.86 -10.25
N VAL A 175 22.90 -20.51 -10.52
CA VAL A 175 22.94 -21.87 -11.07
C VAL A 175 22.33 -22.86 -10.08
N ASN A 176 22.66 -22.76 -8.79
CA ASN A 176 22.05 -23.62 -7.77
C ASN A 176 20.51 -23.49 -7.75
N LEU A 177 19.96 -22.26 -7.84
CA LEU A 177 18.51 -22.05 -7.90
C LEU A 177 17.90 -22.67 -9.17
N MET A 178 18.55 -22.51 -10.31
CA MET A 178 18.10 -23.15 -11.56
C MET A 178 18.12 -24.67 -11.45
N ASP A 179 19.20 -25.25 -10.90
CA ASP A 179 19.31 -26.71 -10.68
C ASP A 179 18.23 -27.22 -9.73
N TYR A 180 17.91 -26.46 -8.67
CA TYR A 180 16.81 -26.78 -7.74
C TYR A 180 15.45 -26.83 -8.44
N MET A 181 15.23 -25.98 -9.45
CA MET A 181 13.99 -25.96 -10.24
C MET A 181 13.95 -27.02 -11.35
N GLY A 182 15.02 -27.75 -11.62
CA GLY A 182 15.10 -28.75 -12.69
C GLY A 182 16.00 -28.38 -13.87
N GLY A 183 16.82 -27.34 -13.70
CA GLY A 183 17.83 -26.89 -14.65
C GLY A 183 17.41 -25.69 -15.48
N TYR A 184 18.35 -25.20 -16.30
CA TYR A 184 18.20 -23.98 -17.08
C TYR A 184 16.97 -23.99 -18.01
N SER A 185 16.73 -25.09 -18.73
CA SER A 185 15.58 -25.20 -19.64
C SER A 185 14.23 -25.11 -18.91
N GLU A 186 14.16 -25.68 -17.71
CA GLU A 186 12.96 -25.59 -16.88
C GLU A 186 12.75 -24.18 -16.34
N PHE A 187 13.82 -23.51 -15.89
CA PHE A 187 13.77 -22.10 -15.55
C PHE A 187 13.22 -21.27 -16.71
N LYS A 188 13.75 -21.44 -17.93
CA LYS A 188 13.30 -20.70 -19.12
C LYS A 188 11.82 -20.92 -19.43
N ARG A 189 11.33 -22.13 -19.19
CA ARG A 189 9.90 -22.47 -19.35
C ARG A 189 9.03 -21.84 -18.27
N LEU A 190 9.48 -21.89 -17.02
CA LEU A 190 8.72 -21.41 -15.86
C LEU A 190 8.60 -19.88 -15.82
N GLN A 191 9.57 -19.14 -16.36
CA GLN A 191 9.55 -17.68 -16.31
C GLN A 191 8.60 -17.02 -17.33
N ILE A 192 8.15 -17.75 -18.37
CA ILE A 192 7.35 -17.18 -19.48
C ILE A 192 6.14 -16.37 -19.00
N PRO A 193 5.31 -16.84 -18.06
CA PRO A 193 4.17 -16.07 -17.57
C PRO A 193 4.57 -14.75 -16.88
N TYR A 194 5.74 -14.70 -16.23
CA TYR A 194 6.24 -13.50 -15.55
C TYR A 194 6.75 -12.43 -16.53
N LEU A 195 7.02 -12.83 -17.77
CA LEU A 195 7.43 -11.93 -18.83
C LEU A 195 6.25 -11.40 -19.67
N GLY A 196 5.03 -11.83 -19.35
CA GLY A 196 3.82 -11.45 -20.10
C GLY A 196 3.68 -12.17 -21.45
N ASN A 197 4.47 -13.22 -21.70
CA ASN A 197 4.42 -14.01 -22.91
C ASN A 197 3.46 -15.20 -22.78
N ASP A 198 2.87 -15.63 -23.89
CA ASP A 198 2.05 -16.84 -23.92
C ASP A 198 2.97 -18.08 -23.87
N PRO A 199 2.78 -19.01 -22.91
CA PRO A 199 3.56 -20.23 -22.82
C PRO A 199 3.51 -21.13 -24.05
N SER A 200 2.54 -20.91 -24.95
CA SER A 200 2.41 -21.63 -26.23
C SER A 200 3.21 -21.02 -27.36
N GLU A 201 3.75 -19.80 -27.20
CA GLU A 201 4.54 -19.12 -28.22
C GLU A 201 5.96 -19.66 -28.30
N ASP A 202 6.51 -19.78 -29.50
CA ASP A 202 7.92 -20.03 -29.70
C ASP A 202 8.69 -18.71 -29.67
N LEU A 203 9.29 -18.41 -28.52
CA LEU A 203 10.09 -17.20 -28.30
C LEU A 203 11.45 -17.23 -29.03
N GLY A 204 11.72 -18.30 -29.77
CA GLY A 204 12.90 -18.44 -30.61
C GLY A 204 14.16 -18.89 -29.87
N TRP A 205 15.21 -19.15 -30.67
CA TRP A 205 16.46 -19.73 -30.21
C TRP A 205 17.19 -18.86 -29.16
N ASN A 206 17.30 -17.57 -29.40
CA ASN A 206 18.00 -16.66 -28.51
C ASN A 206 17.40 -16.64 -27.09
N TYR A 207 16.06 -16.61 -27.01
CA TYR A 207 15.39 -16.72 -25.73
C TYR A 207 15.67 -18.06 -25.02
N GLN A 208 15.64 -19.17 -25.75
CA GLN A 208 15.77 -20.51 -25.17
C GLN A 208 17.19 -20.86 -24.70
N ILE A 209 18.21 -20.36 -25.39
CA ILE A 209 19.60 -20.74 -25.17
C ILE A 209 20.38 -19.68 -24.39
N GLU A 210 20.03 -18.41 -24.58
CA GLU A 210 20.76 -17.28 -24.01
C GLU A 210 19.84 -16.42 -23.11
N ASN A 211 20.43 -15.50 -22.37
CA ASN A 211 19.70 -14.58 -21.50
C ASN A 211 19.27 -13.31 -22.27
N TYR A 212 18.56 -13.48 -23.39
CA TYR A 212 18.00 -12.38 -24.15
C TYR A 212 16.60 -12.04 -23.63
N TYR A 213 16.36 -10.76 -23.42
CA TYR A 213 15.07 -10.19 -22.98
C TYR A 213 14.88 -8.84 -23.64
N ASN A 214 13.68 -8.30 -23.55
CA ASN A 214 13.34 -6.98 -24.05
C ASN A 214 12.76 -6.07 -22.98
N ALA A 215 12.61 -4.78 -23.27
CA ALA A 215 12.16 -3.79 -22.31
C ALA A 215 10.70 -4.00 -21.88
N ARG A 216 9.83 -4.46 -22.79
CA ARG A 216 8.42 -4.75 -22.50
C ARG A 216 8.27 -5.87 -21.47
N GLU A 217 9.04 -6.95 -21.63
CA GLU A 217 9.04 -8.07 -20.71
C GLU A 217 9.44 -7.63 -19.29
N PHE A 218 10.47 -6.78 -19.20
CA PHE A 218 10.92 -6.30 -17.88
C PHE A 218 9.98 -5.26 -17.26
N ILE A 219 9.33 -4.41 -18.03
CA ILE A 219 8.26 -3.54 -17.49
C ILE A 219 7.10 -4.40 -16.98
N HIS A 220 6.68 -5.43 -17.71
CA HIS A 220 5.63 -6.34 -17.23
C HIS A 220 6.01 -7.00 -15.90
N LEU A 221 7.21 -7.53 -15.81
CA LEU A 221 7.75 -8.15 -14.61
C LEU A 221 7.81 -7.17 -13.41
N LEU A 222 8.30 -5.95 -13.63
CA LEU A 222 8.36 -4.92 -12.60
C LEU A 222 6.96 -4.49 -12.14
N ARG A 223 5.98 -4.46 -13.05
CA ARG A 223 4.57 -4.20 -12.69
C ARG A 223 4.05 -5.26 -11.74
N MET A 224 4.30 -6.55 -12.01
CA MET A 224 3.91 -7.62 -11.08
C MET A 224 4.54 -7.43 -9.70
N LEU A 225 5.83 -7.07 -9.64
CA LEU A 225 6.51 -6.79 -8.36
C LEU A 225 5.95 -5.58 -7.62
N TYR A 226 5.53 -4.56 -8.37
CA TYR A 226 4.96 -3.33 -7.82
C TYR A 226 3.50 -3.53 -7.38
N ASP A 227 2.69 -4.17 -8.21
CA ASP A 227 1.26 -4.34 -7.98
C ASP A 227 0.95 -5.46 -6.96
N GLU A 228 1.81 -6.48 -6.88
CA GLU A 228 1.62 -7.68 -6.07
C GLU A 228 2.84 -7.97 -5.15
N PRO A 229 3.32 -7.00 -4.34
CA PRO A 229 4.57 -7.17 -3.57
C PRO A 229 4.51 -8.34 -2.57
N GLU A 230 3.34 -8.62 -2.02
CA GLU A 230 3.12 -9.73 -1.09
C GLU A 230 3.27 -11.12 -1.76
N ARG A 231 3.06 -11.18 -3.05
CA ARG A 231 3.26 -12.39 -3.86
C ARG A 231 4.74 -12.73 -4.04
N PHE A 232 5.60 -11.74 -3.95
CA PHE A 232 7.04 -11.88 -4.21
C PHE A 232 7.90 -11.46 -3.02
N PRO A 233 7.75 -12.11 -1.85
CA PRO A 233 8.38 -11.66 -0.61
C PRO A 233 9.90 -11.55 -0.73
N GLY A 234 10.46 -10.45 -0.24
CA GLY A 234 11.88 -10.20 -0.13
C GLY A 234 12.58 -9.75 -1.42
N ILE A 235 11.92 -9.74 -2.58
CA ILE A 235 12.58 -9.38 -3.85
C ILE A 235 12.84 -7.87 -3.90
N VAL A 236 11.83 -7.04 -3.69
CA VAL A 236 11.94 -5.58 -3.76
C VAL A 236 12.87 -5.07 -2.65
N GLU A 237 12.77 -5.63 -1.45
CA GLU A 237 13.64 -5.33 -0.31
C GLU A 237 15.12 -5.61 -0.62
N ASN A 238 15.40 -6.75 -1.25
CA ASN A 238 16.75 -7.08 -1.69
C ASN A 238 17.21 -6.19 -2.86
N MET A 239 16.31 -5.79 -3.77
CA MET A 239 16.63 -4.86 -4.84
C MET A 239 17.00 -3.46 -4.34
N LEU A 240 16.44 -3.01 -3.19
CA LEU A 240 16.81 -1.76 -2.51
C LEU A 240 18.25 -1.77 -1.96
N GLU A 241 18.85 -2.93 -1.76
CA GLU A 241 20.23 -3.09 -1.30
C GLU A 241 21.23 -3.33 -2.44
N ALA A 242 20.76 -3.50 -3.68
CA ALA A 242 21.61 -3.91 -4.80
C ALA A 242 22.39 -2.74 -5.40
N GLU A 243 23.71 -2.81 -5.38
CA GLU A 243 24.65 -1.81 -5.98
C GLU A 243 24.24 -0.34 -5.69
N PRO A 244 24.23 0.08 -4.42
CA PRO A 244 23.71 1.39 -4.04
C PRO A 244 24.57 2.59 -4.47
N TYR A 245 25.63 2.36 -5.25
CA TYR A 245 26.56 3.40 -5.71
C TYR A 245 26.58 3.57 -7.22
N SER A 246 26.03 2.63 -7.97
CA SER A 246 26.17 2.52 -9.41
C SER A 246 24.82 2.39 -10.11
N TYR A 247 24.83 2.41 -11.42
CA TYR A 247 23.67 2.28 -12.27
C TYR A 247 22.67 3.43 -11.99
N PHE A 248 21.43 3.15 -11.64
CA PHE A 248 20.47 4.21 -11.33
C PHE A 248 20.91 5.10 -10.16
N HIS A 249 21.57 4.54 -9.16
CA HIS A 249 22.04 5.27 -7.98
C HIS A 249 23.23 6.20 -8.21
N GLN A 250 23.94 6.10 -9.34
CA GLN A 250 25.16 6.88 -9.53
C GLN A 250 24.91 8.39 -9.48
N TYR A 251 23.82 8.87 -10.12
CA TYR A 251 23.46 10.29 -10.13
C TYR A 251 22.14 10.57 -9.39
N GLU A 252 21.30 9.56 -9.17
CA GLU A 252 20.03 9.73 -8.49
C GLU A 252 20.09 9.19 -7.06
N ARG A 253 20.06 10.09 -6.09
CA ARG A 253 20.11 9.76 -4.66
C ARG A 253 18.98 10.41 -3.85
N ARG A 254 18.08 11.14 -4.52
CA ARG A 254 16.94 11.80 -3.88
C ARG A 254 15.92 10.79 -3.38
N TYR A 255 15.85 9.63 -4.03
CA TYR A 255 14.81 8.63 -3.80
C TYR A 255 15.37 7.25 -3.54
N PRO A 256 14.68 6.38 -2.76
CA PRO A 256 15.00 4.96 -2.72
C PRO A 256 14.79 4.33 -4.10
N ILE A 257 15.68 3.45 -4.51
CA ILE A 257 15.64 2.77 -5.79
C ILE A 257 15.84 1.27 -5.57
N ALA A 258 14.83 0.47 -5.85
CA ALA A 258 14.94 -0.97 -5.92
C ALA A 258 15.41 -1.35 -7.31
N GLN A 259 16.69 -1.70 -7.48
CA GLN A 259 17.25 -2.02 -8.80
C GLN A 259 17.81 -3.43 -8.89
N LYS A 260 17.84 -3.97 -10.10
CA LYS A 260 18.69 -5.10 -10.46
C LYS A 260 19.51 -4.75 -11.71
N TYR A 261 20.78 -4.93 -11.61
CA TYR A 261 21.76 -4.60 -12.64
C TYR A 261 22.30 -5.86 -13.33
N GLY A 262 22.88 -5.65 -14.51
CA GLY A 262 23.56 -6.69 -15.26
C GLY A 262 24.72 -6.12 -16.07
N PHE A 263 25.83 -6.84 -16.06
CA PHE A 263 27.00 -6.57 -16.89
C PHE A 263 27.53 -7.87 -17.47
N VAL A 264 27.79 -7.87 -18.76
CA VAL A 264 28.53 -8.94 -19.45
C VAL A 264 29.20 -8.40 -20.71
N GLY A 265 30.41 -8.90 -20.98
CA GLY A 265 31.03 -8.77 -22.28
C GLY A 265 31.07 -10.12 -22.95
N GLN A 266 30.64 -10.20 -24.20
CA GLN A 266 30.70 -11.44 -24.97
C GLN A 266 31.07 -11.18 -26.44
N GLU A 267 31.67 -12.19 -27.07
CA GLU A 267 31.99 -12.15 -28.50
C GLU A 267 30.83 -12.73 -29.31
N GLU A 268 30.23 -11.91 -30.19
CA GLU A 268 29.19 -12.32 -31.12
C GLU A 268 29.65 -12.04 -32.56
N ASN A 269 29.62 -13.05 -33.41
CA ASN A 269 30.00 -12.89 -34.82
C ASN A 269 31.38 -12.20 -35.02
N TRP A 270 32.36 -12.51 -34.19
CA TRP A 270 33.70 -11.92 -34.19
C TRP A 270 33.75 -10.44 -33.78
N VAL A 271 32.67 -9.90 -33.18
CA VAL A 271 32.60 -8.57 -32.57
C VAL A 271 32.42 -8.73 -31.06
N TYR A 272 33.21 -8.01 -30.28
CA TYR A 272 33.06 -8.00 -28.84
C TYR A 272 32.01 -6.96 -28.46
N HIS A 273 30.90 -7.45 -27.84
CA HIS A 273 29.81 -6.62 -27.34
C HIS A 273 29.89 -6.48 -25.83
N THR A 274 29.53 -5.33 -25.34
CA THR A 274 29.38 -5.05 -23.92
C THR A 274 27.94 -4.66 -23.62
N TYR A 275 27.31 -5.42 -22.71
CA TYR A 275 25.94 -5.21 -22.29
C TYR A 275 25.95 -4.72 -20.84
N ILE A 276 25.44 -3.52 -20.59
CA ILE A 276 25.31 -2.88 -19.28
C ILE A 276 23.85 -2.49 -19.15
N ASN A 277 23.16 -3.08 -18.19
CA ASN A 277 21.72 -3.00 -18.11
C ASN A 277 21.26 -2.80 -16.67
N THR A 278 20.09 -2.21 -16.49
CA THR A 278 19.44 -2.15 -15.19
C THR A 278 17.92 -2.05 -15.34
N CYS A 279 17.23 -2.54 -14.35
CA CYS A 279 15.80 -2.38 -14.20
C CYS A 279 15.46 -2.08 -12.75
N GLY A 280 14.39 -1.34 -12.49
CA GLY A 280 14.03 -1.04 -11.11
C GLY A 280 12.71 -0.31 -10.93
N ILE A 281 12.34 -0.18 -9.66
CA ILE A 281 11.25 0.61 -9.15
C ILE A 281 11.86 1.80 -8.43
N ILE A 282 11.55 3.00 -8.88
CA ILE A 282 12.05 4.24 -8.29
C ILE A 282 10.92 4.82 -7.44
N PHE A 283 11.16 4.97 -6.14
CA PHE A 283 10.17 5.41 -5.15
C PHE A 283 10.20 6.93 -4.99
N THR A 284 9.80 7.64 -6.05
CA THR A 284 9.42 9.05 -5.97
C THR A 284 8.13 9.21 -5.16
N GLU A 285 7.58 10.40 -5.00
CA GLU A 285 6.28 10.58 -4.34
C GLU A 285 5.21 9.66 -4.93
N ASP A 286 5.16 9.59 -6.26
CA ASP A 286 4.42 8.58 -7.02
C ASP A 286 5.44 7.67 -7.73
N PRO A 287 5.61 6.42 -7.32
CA PRO A 287 6.63 5.53 -7.88
C PRO A 287 6.48 5.26 -9.37
N PHE A 288 7.60 5.03 -10.06
CA PHE A 288 7.62 4.61 -11.45
C PHE A 288 8.60 3.45 -11.70
N LEU A 289 8.41 2.78 -12.82
CA LEU A 289 9.21 1.64 -13.25
C LEU A 289 10.08 2.04 -14.44
N LEU A 290 11.36 1.65 -14.40
CA LEU A 290 12.32 1.96 -15.44
C LEU A 290 13.17 0.74 -15.77
N VAL A 291 13.38 0.54 -17.06
CA VAL A 291 14.27 -0.49 -17.62
C VAL A 291 15.17 0.15 -18.64
N VAL A 292 16.46 -0.09 -18.57
CA VAL A 292 17.43 0.37 -19.55
C VAL A 292 18.37 -0.79 -19.92
N PHE A 293 18.24 -1.24 -21.15
CA PHE A 293 19.18 -2.15 -21.82
C PHE A 293 20.13 -1.37 -22.71
N THR A 294 21.41 -1.74 -22.72
CA THR A 294 22.37 -1.20 -23.67
C THR A 294 23.14 -2.31 -24.38
N ASP A 295 23.47 -2.07 -25.64
CA ASP A 295 24.29 -2.94 -26.49
C ASP A 295 25.48 -2.13 -27.02
N ASN A 296 26.66 -2.36 -26.49
CA ASN A 296 27.91 -1.76 -26.90
C ASN A 296 27.95 -0.22 -26.82
N VAL A 297 27.33 0.36 -25.79
CA VAL A 297 27.37 1.79 -25.48
C VAL A 297 28.56 2.09 -24.57
N GLY A 298 29.53 2.87 -25.05
CA GLY A 298 30.79 3.15 -24.32
C GLY A 298 30.58 3.93 -23.00
N THR A 299 29.51 4.72 -22.93
CA THR A 299 29.12 5.57 -21.79
C THR A 299 27.86 5.05 -21.09
N ALA A 300 27.63 3.75 -21.15
CA ALA A 300 26.38 3.14 -20.67
C ALA A 300 26.06 3.43 -19.20
N TYR A 301 27.05 3.45 -18.32
CA TYR A 301 26.83 3.77 -16.90
C TYR A 301 26.29 5.19 -16.71
N ASP A 302 26.90 6.18 -17.37
CA ASP A 302 26.47 7.57 -17.31
C ASP A 302 25.09 7.75 -17.94
N LEU A 303 24.84 7.12 -19.11
CA LEU A 303 23.55 7.12 -19.79
C LEU A 303 22.44 6.56 -18.89
N ILE A 304 22.67 5.40 -18.27
CA ILE A 304 21.70 4.73 -17.39
C ILE A 304 21.38 5.62 -16.18
N SER A 305 22.41 6.18 -15.58
CA SER A 305 22.29 6.98 -14.36
C SER A 305 21.57 8.31 -14.63
N GLU A 306 21.94 9.02 -15.70
CA GLU A 306 21.26 10.26 -16.07
C GLU A 306 19.86 10.02 -16.60
N CYS A 307 19.62 8.90 -17.29
CA CYS A 307 18.29 8.48 -17.68
C CYS A 307 17.37 8.36 -16.46
N CYS A 308 17.83 7.70 -15.38
CA CYS A 308 17.06 7.61 -14.14
C CYS A 308 16.78 9.00 -13.55
N MET A 309 17.77 9.87 -13.46
CA MET A 309 17.63 11.23 -12.92
C MET A 309 16.62 12.07 -13.73
N VAL A 310 16.71 12.04 -15.07
CA VAL A 310 15.79 12.74 -15.98
C VAL A 310 14.36 12.18 -15.86
N MET A 311 14.23 10.85 -15.72
CA MET A 311 12.91 10.22 -15.55
C MET A 311 12.30 10.52 -14.17
N CYS A 312 13.09 10.69 -13.12
CA CYS A 312 12.61 11.20 -11.83
C CYS A 312 12.00 12.59 -11.97
N ASP A 313 12.71 13.51 -12.64
CA ASP A 313 12.21 14.87 -12.85
C ASP A 313 10.97 14.89 -13.77
N TYR A 314 10.94 14.04 -14.81
CA TYR A 314 9.78 13.87 -15.68
C TYR A 314 8.57 13.33 -14.91
N THR A 315 8.76 12.30 -14.08
CA THR A 315 7.68 11.71 -13.26
C THR A 315 7.14 12.74 -12.25
N ASN A 316 8.01 13.49 -11.57
CA ASN A 316 7.58 14.57 -10.67
C ASN A 316 6.74 15.63 -11.39
N LEU A 317 7.10 15.94 -12.65
CA LEU A 317 6.29 16.85 -13.47
C LEU A 317 4.91 16.25 -13.80
N LEU A 318 4.85 14.95 -14.12
CA LEU A 318 3.59 14.24 -14.36
C LEU A 318 2.72 14.18 -13.10
N SER A 319 3.32 13.88 -11.94
CA SER A 319 2.64 13.90 -10.63
C SER A 319 2.02 15.27 -10.37
N ALA A 320 2.80 16.33 -10.52
CA ALA A 320 2.29 17.69 -10.35
C ALA A 320 1.19 18.08 -11.34
N LYS A 321 1.21 17.51 -12.56
CA LYS A 321 0.10 17.68 -13.53
C LYS A 321 -1.14 16.92 -13.09
N ALA A 322 -0.98 15.69 -12.61
CA ALA A 322 -2.07 14.87 -12.10
C ALA A 322 -2.74 15.54 -10.90
N ASP A 323 -1.95 16.02 -9.93
CA ASP A 323 -2.45 16.74 -8.76
C ASP A 323 -3.27 17.98 -9.14
N ARG A 324 -2.78 18.76 -10.12
CA ARG A 324 -3.52 19.94 -10.62
C ARG A 324 -4.82 19.55 -11.29
N ALA A 325 -4.82 18.49 -12.09
CA ALA A 325 -6.02 17.98 -12.75
C ALA A 325 -7.05 17.45 -11.74
N GLU A 326 -6.61 16.70 -10.73
CA GLU A 326 -7.45 16.21 -9.65
C GLU A 326 -8.04 17.36 -8.82
N ALA A 327 -7.21 18.36 -8.47
CA ALA A 327 -7.67 19.55 -7.75
C ALA A 327 -8.69 20.35 -8.56
N GLN A 328 -8.48 20.52 -9.87
CA GLN A 328 -9.41 21.20 -10.77
C GLN A 328 -10.73 20.41 -10.89
N ALA A 329 -10.66 19.09 -11.07
CA ALA A 329 -11.84 18.24 -11.13
C ALA A 329 -12.65 18.29 -9.83
N ALA A 330 -11.96 18.31 -8.68
CA ALA A 330 -12.61 18.46 -7.38
C ALA A 330 -13.27 19.83 -7.20
N GLU A 331 -12.66 20.90 -7.71
CA GLU A 331 -13.24 22.24 -7.69
C GLU A 331 -14.45 22.34 -8.62
N GLU A 332 -14.36 21.80 -9.84
CA GLU A 332 -15.48 21.72 -10.79
C GLU A 332 -16.66 20.92 -10.21
N LEU A 333 -16.38 19.79 -9.55
CA LEU A 333 -17.40 18.98 -8.89
C LEU A 333 -18.07 19.75 -7.75
N ARG A 334 -17.30 20.48 -6.91
CA ARG A 334 -17.87 21.33 -5.85
C ARG A 334 -18.74 22.45 -6.42
N ALA A 335 -18.28 23.13 -7.48
CA ALA A 335 -19.04 24.17 -8.14
C ALA A 335 -20.35 23.62 -8.73
N GLN A 336 -20.31 22.42 -9.32
CA GLN A 336 -21.50 21.74 -9.81
C GLN A 336 -22.46 21.40 -8.67
N GLN A 337 -21.97 20.86 -7.55
CA GLN A 337 -22.75 20.56 -6.35
C GLN A 337 -23.42 21.81 -5.76
N GLU A 338 -22.70 22.94 -5.69
CA GLU A 338 -23.25 24.22 -5.23
C GLU A 338 -24.33 24.74 -6.17
N ALA A 339 -24.14 24.62 -7.49
CA ALA A 339 -25.14 24.99 -8.49
C ALA A 339 -26.38 24.10 -8.39
N ASP A 340 -26.22 22.78 -8.28
CA ASP A 340 -27.30 21.82 -8.12
C ASP A 340 -28.08 22.06 -6.81
N ARG A 341 -27.37 22.39 -5.71
CA ARG A 341 -27.98 22.76 -4.42
C ARG A 341 -28.79 24.07 -4.53
N ALA A 342 -28.28 25.05 -5.25
CA ALA A 342 -29.01 26.30 -5.47
C ALA A 342 -30.30 26.09 -6.31
N VAL A 343 -30.23 25.22 -7.33
CA VAL A 343 -31.41 24.81 -8.13
C VAL A 343 -32.38 24.05 -7.25
N PHE A 344 -31.90 23.09 -6.44
CA PHE A 344 -32.69 22.33 -5.49
C PHE A 344 -33.40 23.23 -4.48
N ASP A 345 -32.68 24.14 -3.82
CA ASP A 345 -33.27 25.13 -2.87
C ASP A 345 -34.31 26.01 -3.53
N SER A 346 -34.08 26.42 -4.79
CA SER A 346 -35.05 27.25 -5.54
C SER A 346 -36.29 26.44 -5.88
N THR A 347 -36.14 25.18 -6.26
CA THR A 347 -37.23 24.26 -6.59
C THR A 347 -38.06 23.92 -5.34
N LEU A 348 -37.40 23.64 -4.21
CA LEU A 348 -38.06 23.44 -2.91
C LEU A 348 -38.88 24.67 -2.49
N ARG A 349 -38.31 25.85 -2.59
CA ARG A 349 -39.05 27.11 -2.29
C ARG A 349 -40.25 27.33 -3.21
N GLN A 350 -40.15 27.00 -4.50
CA GLN A 350 -41.24 27.07 -5.45
C GLN A 350 -42.32 26.03 -5.19
N LEU A 351 -41.92 24.78 -4.83
CA LEU A 351 -42.84 23.71 -4.48
C LEU A 351 -43.53 23.99 -3.15
N SER A 352 -42.83 24.40 -2.11
CA SER A 352 -43.39 24.75 -0.82
C SER A 352 -44.37 25.96 -0.93
N ALA A 353 -44.04 26.97 -1.74
CA ALA A 353 -44.92 28.10 -2.00
C ALA A 353 -46.18 27.70 -2.78
N ARG A 354 -46.16 26.61 -3.55
CA ARG A 354 -47.35 26.08 -4.28
C ARG A 354 -48.19 25.11 -3.44
N ILE A 355 -47.58 24.40 -2.50
CA ILE A 355 -48.24 23.39 -1.66
C ILE A 355 -48.85 24.02 -0.40
N MET A 356 -48.30 25.07 0.12
CA MET A 356 -48.73 25.79 1.31
C MET A 356 -48.97 27.27 1.03
N PRO A 357 -50.16 27.71 0.58
CA PRO A 357 -50.48 29.12 0.55
C PRO A 357 -50.72 29.60 1.99
N GLY A 358 -49.70 30.05 2.67
CA GLY A 358 -49.92 30.82 3.88
C GLY A 358 -49.06 30.62 5.12
N ASP A 359 -48.00 29.81 5.15
CA ASP A 359 -47.05 29.92 6.26
C ASP A 359 -45.66 29.38 5.86
N ALA A 360 -44.61 30.04 6.36
CA ALA A 360 -43.25 29.72 6.06
C ALA A 360 -42.92 28.27 6.51
N ALA A 361 -42.47 27.47 5.56
CA ALA A 361 -41.98 26.12 5.86
C ALA A 361 -40.85 26.19 6.91
N ALA A 362 -41.09 25.63 8.06
CA ALA A 362 -40.03 25.35 9.03
C ALA A 362 -39.09 24.30 8.40
N PRO A 363 -37.78 24.39 8.60
CA PRO A 363 -36.86 23.35 8.16
C PRO A 363 -37.27 22.01 8.75
N LEU A 364 -37.14 20.93 7.98
CA LEU A 364 -37.33 19.56 8.43
C LEU A 364 -36.46 19.30 9.65
N THR A 365 -37.04 19.44 10.83
CA THR A 365 -36.42 18.98 12.07
C THR A 365 -36.94 17.59 12.36
N VAL A 366 -36.23 16.59 11.85
CA VAL A 366 -36.38 15.25 12.39
C VAL A 366 -35.94 15.34 13.86
N PRO A 367 -36.79 14.99 14.83
CA PRO A 367 -36.37 15.07 16.22
C PRO A 367 -35.31 13.99 16.47
N VAL A 368 -34.05 14.38 16.40
CA VAL A 368 -32.95 13.54 16.83
C VAL A 368 -33.05 13.43 18.37
N PRO A 369 -33.19 12.24 18.92
CA PRO A 369 -33.17 12.07 20.37
C PRO A 369 -31.79 12.46 20.90
N THR A 370 -31.67 13.66 21.46
CA THR A 370 -30.47 14.11 22.16
C THR A 370 -30.33 13.30 23.44
N VAL A 371 -29.50 12.28 23.39
CA VAL A 371 -29.06 11.58 24.61
C VAL A 371 -27.84 12.32 25.15
N ALA A 372 -28.04 12.97 26.29
CA ALA A 372 -26.97 13.63 26.99
C ALA A 372 -25.89 12.59 27.38
N ALA A 373 -24.68 12.81 26.93
CA ALA A 373 -23.52 12.04 27.35
C ALA A 373 -23.30 12.27 28.84
N SER A 374 -23.56 11.26 29.69
CA SER A 374 -23.14 11.28 31.08
C SER A 374 -21.68 10.82 31.17
N GLY A 375 -20.77 11.76 31.07
CA GLY A 375 -19.37 11.50 31.34
C GLY A 375 -19.10 11.50 32.83
N ALA A 376 -18.69 10.38 33.35
CA ALA A 376 -17.98 10.28 34.60
C ALA A 376 -16.72 9.44 34.40
N ALA A 377 -15.62 10.13 34.16
CA ALA A 377 -14.31 9.49 34.10
C ALA A 377 -13.83 9.19 35.54
N GLU A 378 -13.82 7.94 35.94
CA GLU A 378 -13.18 7.47 37.13
C GLU A 378 -11.75 7.06 36.83
N LYS A 379 -10.79 7.80 37.44
CA LYS A 379 -9.36 7.52 37.32
C LYS A 379 -9.02 6.26 38.12
N THR A 380 -8.76 5.16 37.45
CA THR A 380 -8.13 4.00 38.09
C THR A 380 -6.63 3.96 37.81
N SER A 381 -5.89 3.71 38.91
CA SER A 381 -4.45 3.80 39.02
C SER A 381 -3.67 2.85 38.09
N ARG A 382 -2.61 3.40 37.50
CA ARG A 382 -1.58 2.65 36.74
C ARG A 382 -0.85 1.68 37.68
N PHE A 383 -0.95 0.37 37.40
CA PHE A 383 -0.03 -0.62 37.92
C PHE A 383 1.01 -0.92 36.82
N GLN A 384 2.28 -0.62 37.12
CA GLN A 384 3.37 -0.72 36.16
C GLN A 384 3.74 -2.18 35.86
N MET A 385 3.46 -2.66 34.65
CA MET A 385 3.85 -3.98 34.16
C MET A 385 5.37 -4.18 34.01
N SER A 386 6.18 -3.12 34.16
CA SER A 386 7.64 -3.17 34.05
C SER A 386 8.33 -3.97 35.17
N VAL A 387 7.70 -4.18 36.30
CA VAL A 387 8.30 -4.87 37.43
C VAL A 387 8.22 -6.38 37.27
N VAL A 388 7.09 -6.92 36.78
CA VAL A 388 6.89 -8.37 36.62
C VAL A 388 7.74 -8.91 35.47
N SER A 389 7.79 -8.22 34.33
CA SER A 389 8.64 -8.60 33.20
C SER A 389 10.13 -8.45 33.52
N SER A 390 10.53 -7.42 34.27
CA SER A 390 11.91 -7.24 34.70
C SER A 390 12.35 -8.31 35.72
N VAL A 391 11.47 -8.72 36.61
CA VAL A 391 11.73 -9.81 37.56
C VAL A 391 11.84 -11.15 36.84
N LEU A 392 11.00 -11.41 35.82
CA LEU A 392 11.03 -12.64 35.05
C LEU A 392 12.30 -12.74 34.19
N LEU A 393 12.69 -11.65 33.51
CA LEU A 393 13.95 -11.57 32.76
C LEU A 393 15.17 -11.73 33.66
N LEU A 394 15.16 -11.13 34.85
CA LEU A 394 16.23 -11.29 35.86
C LEU A 394 16.34 -12.76 36.31
N TRP A 395 15.21 -13.43 36.55
CA TRP A 395 15.18 -14.85 36.94
C TRP A 395 15.72 -15.77 35.83
N ILE A 396 15.36 -15.51 34.56
CA ILE A 396 15.89 -16.24 33.37
C ILE A 396 17.40 -16.02 33.26
N ALA A 397 17.87 -14.79 33.42
CA ALA A 397 19.30 -14.48 33.38
C ALA A 397 20.07 -15.19 34.51
N ILE A 398 19.53 -15.22 35.71
CA ILE A 398 20.12 -15.91 36.88
C ILE A 398 20.15 -17.42 36.64
N ALA A 399 19.07 -18.00 36.07
CA ALA A 399 19.01 -19.44 35.75
C ALA A 399 20.00 -19.82 34.66
N MET A 400 20.18 -18.99 33.62
CA MET A 400 21.19 -19.21 32.57
C MET A 400 22.61 -19.08 33.10
N ILE A 401 22.90 -18.09 33.94
CA ILE A 401 24.23 -17.91 34.57
C ILE A 401 24.53 -19.09 35.49
N ALA A 402 23.57 -19.51 36.32
CA ALA A 402 23.74 -20.69 37.18
C ALA A 402 23.99 -21.98 36.37
N GLY A 403 23.23 -22.18 35.29
CA GLY A 403 23.43 -23.28 34.35
C GLY A 403 24.82 -23.26 33.71
N PHE A 404 25.26 -22.09 33.25
CA PHE A 404 26.59 -21.91 32.66
C PHE A 404 27.72 -22.16 33.67
N VAL A 405 27.60 -21.66 34.89
CA VAL A 405 28.58 -21.88 35.97
C VAL A 405 28.65 -23.35 36.33
N ILE A 406 27.52 -24.06 36.36
CA ILE A 406 27.47 -25.53 36.66
C ILE A 406 28.15 -26.31 35.53
N ILE A 407 27.88 -25.99 34.26
CA ILE A 407 28.48 -26.60 33.09
C ILE A 407 29.99 -26.33 33.03
N PHE A 408 30.42 -25.07 33.28
CA PHE A 408 31.82 -24.67 33.24
C PHE A 408 32.64 -25.37 34.37
N ARG A 409 32.09 -25.41 35.57
CA ARG A 409 32.74 -26.02 36.71
C ARG A 409 32.83 -27.57 36.57
N HIS A 410 31.89 -28.14 35.82
CA HIS A 410 31.85 -29.56 35.53
C HIS A 410 32.89 -29.95 34.46
N ASN A 411 33.09 -29.14 33.44
CA ASN A 411 34.11 -29.39 32.41
C ASN A 411 35.55 -29.41 32.98
N MET A 412 35.72 -28.83 34.19
CA MET A 412 36.99 -28.82 34.90
C MET A 412 37.18 -30.00 35.87
N SER A 413 36.14 -30.78 36.21
CA SER A 413 36.21 -31.81 37.27
C SER A 413 35.84 -33.25 36.87
N GLY A 414 35.40 -33.49 35.65
CA GLY A 414 35.29 -34.84 35.04
C GLY A 414 34.27 -35.83 35.62
N LYS A 415 33.38 -35.45 36.56
CA LYS A 415 32.32 -36.33 37.09
C LYS A 415 30.99 -35.61 37.25
N ILE A 416 29.97 -36.01 36.48
CA ILE A 416 28.59 -35.56 36.65
C ILE A 416 28.00 -36.23 37.89
N ASN A 417 27.58 -35.41 38.87
CA ASN A 417 26.66 -35.91 39.90
C ASN A 417 25.23 -35.78 39.32
N ALA A 418 24.51 -36.92 39.19
CA ALA A 418 23.15 -36.97 38.60
C ALA A 418 22.19 -35.96 39.22
N PHE A 419 22.41 -35.62 40.51
CA PHE A 419 21.65 -34.59 41.19
C PHE A 419 21.74 -33.21 40.51
N TRP A 420 22.93 -32.77 40.10
CA TRP A 420 23.12 -31.46 39.46
C TRP A 420 22.58 -31.42 38.02
N ALA A 421 22.61 -32.54 37.31
CA ALA A 421 21.99 -32.63 35.98
C ALA A 421 20.46 -32.57 36.06
N VAL A 422 19.85 -33.26 37.03
CA VAL A 422 18.40 -33.19 37.28
C VAL A 422 17.98 -31.81 37.73
N LEU A 423 18.75 -31.13 38.61
CA LEU A 423 18.47 -29.77 39.05
C LEU A 423 18.56 -28.77 37.90
N ALA A 424 19.53 -28.90 36.99
CA ALA A 424 19.65 -28.03 35.81
C ALA A 424 18.47 -28.23 34.84
N ILE A 425 18.01 -29.46 34.63
CA ILE A 425 16.83 -29.77 33.80
C ILE A 425 15.55 -29.22 34.45
N LEU A 426 15.39 -29.33 35.77
CA LEU A 426 14.23 -28.80 36.49
C LEU A 426 14.22 -27.26 36.48
N LEU A 427 15.37 -26.61 36.59
CA LEU A 427 15.49 -25.14 36.53
C LEU A 427 15.24 -24.64 35.09
N ALA A 428 15.76 -25.32 34.08
CA ALA A 428 15.51 -24.98 32.67
C ALA A 428 14.04 -25.24 32.28
N GLY A 429 13.46 -26.37 32.68
CA GLY A 429 12.07 -26.73 32.46
C GLY A 429 11.11 -25.80 33.21
N GLY A 430 11.43 -25.42 34.46
CA GLY A 430 10.68 -24.47 35.25
C GLY A 430 10.76 -23.06 34.67
N GLY A 431 11.93 -22.64 34.18
CA GLY A 431 12.14 -21.38 33.49
C GLY A 431 11.34 -21.30 32.17
N LEU A 432 11.36 -22.38 31.37
CA LEU A 432 10.58 -22.46 30.14
C LEU A 432 9.07 -22.46 30.41
N ALA A 433 8.61 -23.17 31.43
CA ALA A 433 7.20 -23.17 31.84
C ALA A 433 6.75 -21.77 32.32
N LEU A 434 7.61 -21.06 33.08
CA LEU A 434 7.34 -19.68 33.49
C LEU A 434 7.39 -18.69 32.32
N CYS A 435 8.26 -18.91 31.32
CA CYS A 435 8.26 -18.13 30.07
C CYS A 435 6.97 -18.32 29.27
N VAL A 436 6.52 -19.58 29.11
CA VAL A 436 5.27 -19.90 28.39
C VAL A 436 4.06 -19.32 29.14
N VAL A 437 4.01 -19.44 30.47
CA VAL A 437 2.95 -18.85 31.28
C VAL A 437 3.04 -17.33 31.26
N GLY A 438 4.24 -16.75 31.38
CA GLY A 438 4.45 -15.30 31.34
C GLY A 438 4.12 -14.69 29.98
N PHE A 439 4.47 -15.41 28.87
CA PHE A 439 4.12 -15.00 27.52
C PHE A 439 2.60 -15.06 27.29
N ASN A 440 1.96 -16.17 27.68
CA ASN A 440 0.50 -16.28 27.59
C ASN A 440 -0.21 -15.28 28.53
N PHE A 441 0.32 -15.06 29.74
CA PHE A 441 -0.22 -14.06 30.66
C PHE A 441 0.03 -12.64 30.15
N GLY A 442 1.17 -12.34 29.54
CA GLY A 442 1.47 -11.06 28.90
C GLY A 442 0.56 -10.76 27.71
N LEU A 443 0.26 -11.75 26.87
CA LEU A 443 -0.67 -11.62 25.76
C LEU A 443 -2.14 -11.47 26.22
N VAL A 444 -2.52 -12.10 27.33
CA VAL A 444 -3.88 -12.03 27.90
C VAL A 444 -4.10 -10.76 28.73
N TYR A 445 -3.04 -10.18 29.32
CA TYR A 445 -3.11 -9.02 30.21
C TYR A 445 -2.46 -7.74 29.69
N ALA A 446 -2.07 -7.66 28.42
CA ALA A 446 -1.85 -6.39 27.79
C ALA A 446 -3.19 -5.66 27.73
N LYS A 447 -3.49 -4.88 28.80
CA LYS A 447 -4.73 -4.11 28.86
C LYS A 447 -4.62 -3.03 27.79
N PRO A 448 -5.49 -3.06 26.78
CA PRO A 448 -5.45 -2.04 25.74
C PRO A 448 -5.58 -0.65 26.39
N GLU A 449 -4.78 0.29 25.89
CA GLU A 449 -4.90 1.69 26.29
C GLU A 449 -6.07 2.34 25.54
N GLY A 450 -6.72 3.32 26.16
CA GLY A 450 -7.87 4.02 25.57
C GLY A 450 -9.22 3.34 25.84
N ASN A 451 -10.26 4.07 25.49
CA ASN A 451 -11.66 3.65 25.71
C ASN A 451 -12.30 3.29 24.37
N PRO A 452 -12.76 2.03 24.16
CA PRO A 452 -13.43 1.64 22.92
C PRO A 452 -14.71 2.47 22.66
N GLN A 453 -15.38 2.97 23.70
CA GLN A 453 -16.56 3.85 23.55
C GLN A 453 -16.21 5.16 22.86
N GLU A 454 -15.02 5.71 23.07
CA GLU A 454 -14.58 6.94 22.38
C GLU A 454 -14.46 6.74 20.88
N THR A 455 -14.00 5.57 20.43
CA THR A 455 -13.95 5.23 19.01
C THR A 455 -15.36 5.17 18.40
N VAL A 456 -16.31 4.52 19.08
CA VAL A 456 -17.70 4.44 18.62
C VAL A 456 -18.35 5.83 18.59
N THR A 457 -18.13 6.64 19.61
CA THR A 457 -18.61 8.04 19.65
C THR A 457 -18.01 8.86 18.52
N THR A 458 -16.68 8.79 18.34
CA THR A 458 -15.99 9.50 17.25
C THR A 458 -16.53 9.09 15.87
N PHE A 459 -16.77 7.81 15.66
CA PHE A 459 -17.34 7.30 14.42
C PHE A 459 -18.70 7.92 14.10
N PHE A 460 -19.65 7.85 15.01
CA PHE A 460 -20.99 8.37 14.77
C PHE A 460 -21.03 9.91 14.76
N ASP A 461 -20.29 10.57 15.64
CA ASP A 461 -20.23 12.05 15.66
C ASP A 461 -19.63 12.58 14.36
N SER A 462 -18.60 11.92 13.83
CA SER A 462 -18.00 12.26 12.54
C SER A 462 -18.95 11.97 11.37
N LEU A 463 -19.70 10.87 11.40
CA LEU A 463 -20.73 10.60 10.40
C LEU A 463 -21.83 11.67 10.38
N ILE A 464 -22.31 12.08 11.55
CA ILE A 464 -23.35 13.13 11.70
C ILE A 464 -22.80 14.49 11.27
N ALA A 465 -21.51 14.74 11.50
CA ALA A 465 -20.83 15.95 11.06
C ALA A 465 -20.40 15.92 9.58
N GLU A 466 -20.66 14.84 8.86
CA GLU A 466 -20.22 14.57 7.48
C GLU A 466 -18.68 14.58 7.31
N ASP A 467 -17.93 14.34 8.39
CA ASP A 467 -16.48 14.15 8.35
C ASP A 467 -16.17 12.66 8.09
N TYR A 468 -16.36 12.25 6.82
CA TYR A 468 -16.17 10.85 6.40
C TYR A 468 -14.74 10.33 6.62
N PRO A 469 -13.68 11.09 6.35
CA PRO A 469 -12.31 10.65 6.64
C PRO A 469 -12.12 10.31 8.12
N ALA A 470 -12.63 11.12 9.04
CA ALA A 470 -12.54 10.86 10.47
C ALA A 470 -13.40 9.65 10.89
N ALA A 471 -14.59 9.50 10.30
CA ALA A 471 -15.46 8.35 10.56
C ALA A 471 -14.80 7.05 10.09
N TYR A 472 -14.27 7.02 8.86
CA TYR A 472 -13.67 5.81 8.30
C TYR A 472 -12.35 5.44 8.96
N ALA A 473 -11.60 6.41 9.48
CA ALA A 473 -10.42 6.14 10.32
C ALA A 473 -10.73 5.36 11.61
N CYS A 474 -12.01 5.26 12.01
CA CYS A 474 -12.46 4.44 13.12
C CYS A 474 -12.75 2.98 12.72
N LEU A 475 -12.73 2.63 11.44
CA LEU A 475 -13.07 1.30 10.92
C LEU A 475 -11.82 0.44 10.73
N ASN A 476 -11.94 -0.86 11.01
CA ASN A 476 -10.86 -1.83 10.82
C ASN A 476 -10.97 -2.57 9.48
N ASN A 477 -12.20 -2.84 9.02
CA ASN A 477 -12.46 -3.72 7.89
C ASN A 477 -12.98 -2.99 6.63
N TYR A 478 -13.10 -1.67 6.68
CA TYR A 478 -13.51 -0.85 5.54
C TYR A 478 -12.73 0.47 5.52
N SER A 479 -12.18 0.84 4.39
CA SER A 479 -11.55 2.14 4.17
C SER A 479 -12.57 3.23 3.80
N THR A 480 -13.72 2.84 3.26
CA THR A 480 -14.85 3.71 2.93
C THR A 480 -16.17 2.92 3.01
N LEU A 481 -17.26 3.60 3.32
CA LEU A 481 -18.64 3.06 3.24
C LEU A 481 -19.40 3.64 2.02
N GLY A 482 -18.74 4.50 1.24
CA GLY A 482 -19.33 5.09 0.05
C GLY A 482 -20.42 6.13 0.32
N LEU A 483 -20.59 6.58 1.58
CA LEU A 483 -21.60 7.57 1.96
C LEU A 483 -21.24 8.98 1.46
N GLU A 484 -20.00 9.22 1.12
CA GLU A 484 -19.48 10.42 0.47
C GLU A 484 -19.82 10.48 -1.02
N ASN A 485 -20.15 9.34 -1.65
CA ASN A 485 -20.45 9.28 -3.07
C ASN A 485 -21.79 9.96 -3.37
N ILE A 486 -21.79 10.87 -4.33
CA ILE A 486 -22.97 11.58 -4.77
C ILE A 486 -23.67 10.74 -5.85
N PRO A 487 -24.93 10.30 -5.61
CA PRO A 487 -25.67 9.58 -6.63
C PRO A 487 -25.94 10.44 -7.88
N GLU A 488 -25.99 9.80 -9.05
CA GLU A 488 -26.26 10.49 -10.33
C GLU A 488 -27.70 11.00 -10.40
N SER A 489 -28.68 10.29 -9.81
CA SER A 489 -30.09 10.71 -9.87
C SER A 489 -30.42 11.69 -8.74
N GLU A 490 -31.25 12.67 -9.05
CA GLU A 490 -31.74 13.67 -8.09
C GLU A 490 -32.55 13.04 -6.95
N GLU A 491 -33.37 12.03 -7.27
CA GLU A 491 -34.10 11.22 -6.28
C GLU A 491 -33.16 10.60 -5.26
N SER A 492 -32.10 9.94 -5.72
CA SER A 492 -31.13 9.29 -4.85
C SER A 492 -30.33 10.28 -4.00
N ARG A 493 -30.06 11.46 -4.54
CA ARG A 493 -29.40 12.54 -3.77
C ARG A 493 -30.27 13.04 -2.63
N ILE A 494 -31.56 13.28 -2.88
CA ILE A 494 -32.50 13.69 -1.84
C ILE A 494 -32.63 12.64 -0.74
N LEU A 495 -32.75 11.38 -1.12
CA LEU A 495 -32.86 10.27 -0.17
C LEU A 495 -31.58 10.14 0.67
N LEU A 496 -30.41 10.24 0.04
CA LEU A 496 -29.14 10.17 0.74
C LEU A 496 -28.97 11.34 1.73
N GLU A 497 -29.32 12.55 1.31
CA GLU A 497 -29.24 13.72 2.18
C GLU A 497 -30.21 13.64 3.36
N ALA A 498 -31.44 13.21 3.12
CA ALA A 498 -32.42 12.97 4.19
C ALA A 498 -31.98 11.86 5.14
N LEU A 499 -31.36 10.79 4.61
CA LEU A 499 -30.80 9.70 5.38
C LEU A 499 -29.67 10.18 6.31
N LYS A 500 -28.70 10.94 5.78
CA LYS A 500 -27.59 11.50 6.55
C LYS A 500 -28.06 12.38 7.70
N GLN A 501 -29.04 13.24 7.45
CA GLN A 501 -29.63 14.11 8.48
C GLN A 501 -30.46 13.38 9.53
N SER A 502 -30.82 12.12 9.29
CA SER A 502 -31.64 11.31 10.20
C SER A 502 -30.85 10.46 11.16
N TYR A 503 -29.52 10.38 11.03
CA TYR A 503 -28.71 9.52 11.90
C TYR A 503 -28.76 9.98 13.35
N GLY A 504 -29.09 9.04 14.22
CA GLY A 504 -29.00 9.19 15.67
C GLY A 504 -28.46 7.91 16.29
N TYR A 505 -27.73 8.03 17.39
CA TYR A 505 -27.20 6.87 18.10
C TYR A 505 -27.23 7.06 19.62
N ALA A 506 -27.20 5.95 20.36
CA ALA A 506 -27.05 5.93 21.79
C ALA A 506 -26.22 4.71 22.21
N LEU A 507 -25.19 4.91 23.03
CA LEU A 507 -24.45 3.82 23.65
C LEU A 507 -25.31 3.19 24.75
N ARG A 508 -25.30 1.86 24.85
CA ARG A 508 -26.05 1.08 25.84
C ARG A 508 -25.09 0.37 26.77
N GLY A 509 -24.96 0.89 27.98
CA GLY A 509 -24.02 0.37 28.97
C GLY A 509 -22.55 0.65 28.65
N ASP A 510 -21.67 0.08 29.43
CA ASP A 510 -20.22 0.17 29.22
C ASP A 510 -19.77 -0.90 28.22
N ALA A 511 -18.67 -0.62 27.49
CA ALA A 511 -18.07 -1.59 26.58
C ALA A 511 -17.49 -2.78 27.36
N GLU A 512 -17.85 -3.99 26.94
CA GLU A 512 -17.27 -5.22 27.47
C GLU A 512 -15.92 -5.50 26.80
N VAL A 513 -14.81 -5.29 27.53
CA VAL A 513 -13.46 -5.49 27.03
C VAL A 513 -12.94 -6.87 27.44
N ASN A 514 -12.55 -7.68 26.45
CA ASN A 514 -11.95 -9.00 26.64
C ASN A 514 -10.65 -9.12 25.83
N GLY A 515 -9.51 -8.85 26.48
CA GLY A 515 -8.20 -8.81 25.84
C GLY A 515 -8.11 -7.72 24.78
N MET A 516 -7.78 -8.08 23.56
CA MET A 516 -7.66 -7.18 22.39
C MET A 516 -9.00 -6.98 21.65
N LYS A 517 -10.11 -7.43 22.19
CA LYS A 517 -11.44 -7.25 21.63
C LYS A 517 -12.34 -6.53 22.62
N ALA A 518 -13.26 -5.75 22.10
CA ALA A 518 -14.32 -5.15 22.89
C ALA A 518 -15.66 -5.26 22.14
N VAL A 519 -16.75 -5.24 22.91
CA VAL A 519 -18.10 -5.19 22.38
C VAL A 519 -18.81 -4.02 23.03
N GLN A 520 -19.34 -3.11 22.21
CA GLN A 520 -20.17 -2.00 22.66
C GLN A 520 -21.57 -2.17 22.08
N LYS A 521 -22.56 -2.26 22.97
CA LYS A 521 -23.95 -2.26 22.55
C LYS A 521 -24.37 -0.84 22.16
N VAL A 522 -24.92 -0.70 20.94
CA VAL A 522 -25.33 0.58 20.37
C VAL A 522 -26.76 0.48 19.84
N SER A 523 -27.54 1.51 20.12
CA SER A 523 -28.84 1.72 19.50
C SER A 523 -28.68 2.80 18.44
N VAL A 524 -29.01 2.50 17.18
CA VAL A 524 -28.90 3.44 16.05
C VAL A 524 -30.30 3.65 15.45
N VAL A 525 -30.56 4.89 15.07
CA VAL A 525 -31.80 5.29 14.38
C VAL A 525 -31.41 5.94 13.07
N ALA A 526 -32.12 5.62 12.01
CA ALA A 526 -31.97 6.23 10.70
C ALA A 526 -33.32 6.27 9.96
N LEU A 527 -33.38 7.03 8.88
CA LEU A 527 -34.55 7.08 8.00
C LEU A 527 -34.77 5.72 7.32
N ASN A 528 -36.00 5.25 7.28
CA ASN A 528 -36.39 4.03 6.57
C ASN A 528 -36.67 4.35 5.10
N LEU A 529 -35.66 4.25 4.25
CA LEU A 529 -35.76 4.59 2.83
C LEU A 529 -36.79 3.74 2.09
N LYS A 530 -36.98 2.49 2.49
CA LYS A 530 -37.98 1.61 1.88
C LYS A 530 -39.40 2.09 2.18
N ALA A 531 -39.65 2.49 3.42
CA ALA A 531 -40.97 3.01 3.82
C ALA A 531 -41.26 4.35 3.11
N ILE A 532 -40.28 5.22 3.01
CA ILE A 532 -40.40 6.49 2.26
C ILE A 532 -40.71 6.25 0.78
N ARG A 533 -40.01 5.31 0.13
CA ARG A 533 -40.31 4.96 -1.26
C ARG A 533 -41.71 4.40 -1.45
N ASN A 534 -42.16 3.50 -0.56
CA ASN A 534 -43.49 2.94 -0.63
C ASN A 534 -44.57 4.02 -0.49
N GLU A 535 -44.40 4.97 0.47
CA GLU A 535 -45.37 6.08 0.62
C GLU A 535 -45.30 7.03 -0.59
N ALA A 536 -44.12 7.30 -1.14
CA ALA A 536 -44.00 8.08 -2.35
C ALA A 536 -44.71 7.42 -3.55
N GLU A 537 -44.60 6.10 -3.70
CA GLU A 537 -45.31 5.34 -4.73
C GLU A 537 -46.84 5.44 -4.59
N GLU A 538 -47.38 5.39 -3.36
CA GLU A 538 -48.80 5.58 -3.09
C GLU A 538 -49.29 6.98 -3.45
N LEU A 539 -48.45 8.01 -3.32
CA LEU A 539 -48.76 9.40 -3.64
C LEU A 539 -48.67 9.73 -5.13
N LEU A 540 -47.94 8.92 -5.94
CA LEU A 540 -47.68 9.19 -7.34
C LEU A 540 -48.93 9.42 -8.17
N GLU A 541 -49.95 8.54 -8.04
CA GLU A 541 -51.18 8.60 -8.84
C GLU A 541 -51.96 9.88 -8.58
N GLY A 542 -52.07 10.25 -7.29
CA GLY A 542 -52.79 11.47 -6.89
C GLY A 542 -52.08 12.75 -7.40
N ILE A 543 -50.77 12.80 -7.31
CA ILE A 543 -49.94 13.94 -7.79
C ILE A 543 -50.01 14.02 -9.32
N LEU A 544 -49.96 12.89 -10.01
CA LEU A 544 -50.07 12.83 -11.46
C LEU A 544 -51.42 13.35 -11.94
N GLN A 545 -52.51 12.92 -11.27
CA GLN A 545 -53.88 13.36 -11.58
C GLN A 545 -54.03 14.89 -11.37
N GLU A 546 -53.49 15.43 -10.27
CA GLU A 546 -53.47 16.89 -10.03
C GLU A 546 -52.74 17.65 -11.14
N MET A 547 -51.62 17.12 -11.64
CA MET A 547 -50.88 17.73 -12.77
C MET A 547 -51.69 17.66 -14.06
N VAL A 548 -52.38 16.57 -14.34
CA VAL A 548 -53.27 16.41 -15.51
C VAL A 548 -54.41 17.41 -15.46
N ASP A 549 -54.97 17.67 -14.29
CA ASP A 549 -56.09 18.58 -14.11
C ASP A 549 -55.72 20.07 -14.20
N THR A 550 -54.42 20.36 -13.96
CA THR A 550 -53.90 21.75 -13.87
C THR A 550 -53.11 22.24 -15.07
N HIS A 551 -52.63 21.32 -15.93
CA HIS A 551 -51.72 21.67 -17.04
C HIS A 551 -52.32 21.33 -18.41
N GLN A 552 -51.87 22.05 -19.47
CA GLN A 552 -52.28 21.74 -20.84
C GLN A 552 -51.64 20.46 -21.36
N ARG A 553 -52.36 19.72 -22.19
CA ARG A 553 -51.92 18.43 -22.72
C ARG A 553 -50.54 18.44 -23.39
N LYS A 554 -50.20 19.54 -24.10
CA LYS A 554 -48.87 19.74 -24.73
C LYS A 554 -47.70 19.95 -23.76
N GLU A 555 -48.02 20.22 -22.50
CA GLU A 555 -47.04 20.44 -21.42
C GLU A 555 -46.76 19.11 -20.68
N LEU A 556 -47.64 18.14 -20.87
CA LEU A 556 -47.58 16.84 -20.16
C LEU A 556 -47.13 15.68 -21.04
N TYR A 557 -47.49 15.75 -22.36
CA TYR A 557 -47.31 14.61 -23.28
C TYR A 557 -46.43 14.96 -24.48
N ASP A 558 -45.69 13.97 -24.96
CA ASP A 558 -44.98 14.02 -26.23
C ASP A 558 -45.92 13.80 -27.44
N ALA A 559 -45.35 13.77 -28.65
CA ALA A 559 -46.10 13.57 -29.90
C ALA A 559 -46.74 12.16 -29.98
N ASP A 560 -46.20 11.19 -29.29
CA ASP A 560 -46.65 9.80 -29.27
C ASP A 560 -47.68 9.54 -28.14
N GLY A 561 -47.96 10.54 -27.29
CA GLY A 561 -48.93 10.46 -26.20
C GLY A 561 -48.37 9.90 -24.89
N ASN A 562 -47.05 9.76 -24.76
CA ASN A 562 -46.40 9.40 -23.50
C ASN A 562 -46.12 10.64 -22.67
N TYR A 563 -46.07 10.48 -21.34
CA TYR A 563 -45.63 11.57 -20.48
C TYR A 563 -44.21 12.03 -20.80
N LEU A 564 -43.98 13.33 -20.83
CA LEU A 564 -42.64 13.87 -20.98
C LEU A 564 -41.75 13.43 -19.82
N PRO A 565 -40.48 13.09 -20.05
CA PRO A 565 -39.54 12.72 -18.97
C PRO A 565 -39.47 13.77 -17.85
N SER A 566 -39.57 15.05 -18.19
CA SER A 566 -39.64 16.14 -17.23
C SER A 566 -40.86 16.08 -16.32
N VAL A 567 -42.01 15.60 -16.82
CA VAL A 567 -43.24 15.43 -16.04
C VAL A 567 -43.08 14.23 -15.10
N THR A 568 -42.59 13.12 -15.62
CA THR A 568 -42.38 11.90 -14.80
C THR A 568 -41.40 12.20 -13.66
N ASN A 569 -40.27 12.85 -13.96
CA ASN A 569 -39.28 13.24 -12.95
C ASN A 569 -39.88 14.21 -11.91
N ALA A 570 -40.67 15.21 -12.34
CA ALA A 570 -41.28 16.17 -11.44
C ALA A 570 -42.32 15.51 -10.51
N VAL A 571 -43.11 14.57 -11.02
CA VAL A 571 -44.10 13.80 -10.23
C VAL A 571 -43.41 12.91 -9.19
N THR A 572 -42.37 12.18 -9.61
CA THR A 572 -41.59 11.32 -8.72
C THR A 572 -40.93 12.13 -7.62
N LEU A 573 -40.31 13.22 -7.97
CA LEU A 573 -39.65 14.12 -7.01
C LEU A 573 -40.64 14.73 -6.02
N ARG A 574 -41.80 15.17 -6.51
CA ARG A 574 -42.87 15.74 -5.67
C ARG A 574 -43.47 14.70 -4.72
N ALA A 575 -43.67 13.45 -5.17
CA ALA A 575 -44.13 12.36 -4.36
C ALA A 575 -43.11 12.00 -3.25
N LEU A 576 -41.85 11.95 -3.59
CA LEU A 576 -40.77 11.70 -2.65
C LEU A 576 -40.68 12.77 -1.57
N LEU A 577 -40.73 14.05 -1.96
CA LEU A 577 -40.73 15.17 -1.03
C LEU A 577 -42.00 15.18 -0.13
N ALA A 578 -43.15 14.81 -0.68
CA ALA A 578 -44.36 14.67 0.09
C ALA A 578 -44.28 13.56 1.14
N ALA A 579 -43.72 12.39 0.77
CA ALA A 579 -43.49 11.29 1.69
C ALA A 579 -42.44 11.64 2.78
N LEU A 580 -41.38 12.38 2.45
CA LEU A 580 -40.41 12.86 3.43
C LEU A 580 -40.98 13.91 4.41
N ASN A 581 -42.00 14.66 3.99
CA ASN A 581 -42.66 15.71 4.79
C ASN A 581 -44.00 15.24 5.39
N SER A 582 -44.32 13.95 5.26
CA SER A 582 -45.57 13.41 5.84
C SER A 582 -45.49 13.40 7.37
N ASP A 583 -46.69 13.44 8.01
CA ASP A 583 -46.78 13.29 9.47
C ASP A 583 -46.34 11.89 9.94
N ASN A 584 -46.20 10.94 9.02
CA ASN A 584 -45.69 9.61 9.26
C ASN A 584 -44.14 9.64 9.28
N VAL A 585 -43.55 9.68 10.47
CA VAL A 585 -42.07 9.66 10.58
C VAL A 585 -41.59 8.23 10.33
N HIS A 586 -41.05 8.00 9.12
CA HIS A 586 -40.51 6.69 8.74
C HIS A 586 -39.07 6.53 9.24
N LEU A 587 -38.92 6.17 10.51
CA LEU A 587 -37.64 5.83 11.10
C LEU A 587 -37.50 4.32 11.28
N THR A 588 -36.31 3.80 11.07
CA THR A 588 -35.90 2.47 11.50
C THR A 588 -34.93 2.59 12.65
N SER A 589 -34.99 1.65 13.59
CA SER A 589 -34.06 1.56 14.70
C SER A 589 -33.54 0.14 14.85
N ALA A 590 -32.27 0.01 15.13
CA ALA A 590 -31.68 -1.28 15.48
C ALA A 590 -30.81 -1.12 16.74
N GLU A 591 -30.82 -2.15 17.56
CA GLU A 591 -29.90 -2.29 18.69
C GLU A 591 -29.06 -3.54 18.44
N PHE A 592 -27.75 -3.37 18.40
CA PHE A 592 -26.80 -4.43 18.07
C PHE A 592 -25.50 -4.27 18.83
N ASP A 593 -24.73 -5.34 18.86
CA ASP A 593 -23.42 -5.40 19.48
C ASP A 593 -22.36 -5.01 18.44
N MET A 594 -21.71 -3.88 18.67
CA MET A 594 -20.62 -3.39 17.81
C MET A 594 -19.29 -3.96 18.30
N GLU A 595 -18.68 -4.78 17.48
CA GLU A 595 -17.37 -5.37 17.77
C GLU A 595 -16.24 -4.38 17.50
N LEU A 596 -15.26 -4.33 18.40
CA LEU A 596 -14.03 -3.56 18.22
C LEU A 596 -12.82 -4.45 18.45
N VAL A 597 -11.74 -4.12 17.75
CA VAL A 597 -10.42 -4.74 17.89
C VAL A 597 -9.39 -3.68 18.28
N TYR A 598 -8.46 -4.06 19.12
CA TYR A 598 -7.32 -3.21 19.47
C TYR A 598 -6.15 -3.56 18.54
N THR A 599 -5.67 -2.59 17.80
CA THR A 599 -4.63 -2.77 16.79
C THR A 599 -3.22 -2.72 17.38
N THR A 600 -2.23 -3.16 16.62
CA THR A 600 -0.81 -3.04 16.96
C THR A 600 -0.35 -1.58 17.08
N GLU A 601 -1.06 -0.65 16.44
CA GLU A 601 -0.82 0.78 16.55
C GLU A 601 -1.31 1.42 17.85
N GLY A 602 -1.92 0.64 18.74
CA GLY A 602 -2.41 1.12 20.02
C GLY A 602 -3.77 1.84 19.96
N LYS A 603 -4.62 1.47 19.00
CA LYS A 603 -5.94 2.08 18.78
C LYS A 603 -7.05 1.03 18.77
N TRP A 604 -8.23 1.41 19.27
CA TRP A 604 -9.45 0.66 19.07
C TRP A 604 -10.05 0.99 17.69
N LEU A 605 -10.40 -0.02 16.90
CA LEU A 605 -11.09 0.13 15.62
C LEU A 605 -12.33 -0.76 15.58
N ILE A 606 -13.36 -0.30 14.87
CA ILE A 606 -14.67 -0.94 14.73
C ILE A 606 -14.63 -1.97 13.60
N ASN A 607 -15.07 -3.18 13.86
CA ASN A 607 -15.42 -4.14 12.82
C ASN A 607 -16.89 -3.91 12.41
N ALA A 608 -17.09 -3.16 11.32
CA ALA A 608 -18.41 -2.89 10.81
C ALA A 608 -19.08 -4.19 10.32
N GLY A 609 -20.17 -4.59 10.97
CA GLY A 609 -20.99 -5.74 10.62
C GLY A 609 -22.16 -5.35 9.71
N ASN A 610 -22.84 -6.37 9.16
CA ASN A 610 -23.99 -6.17 8.26
C ASN A 610 -25.14 -5.38 8.90
N GLU A 611 -25.34 -5.46 10.21
CA GLU A 611 -26.37 -4.72 10.94
C GLU A 611 -26.11 -3.22 10.91
N LEU A 612 -24.87 -2.80 11.17
CA LEU A 612 -24.44 -1.41 11.04
C LEU A 612 -24.60 -0.93 9.60
N LEU A 613 -24.12 -1.69 8.62
CA LEU A 613 -24.22 -1.32 7.21
C LEU A 613 -25.66 -1.19 6.75
N SER A 614 -26.53 -2.13 7.15
CA SER A 614 -27.95 -2.10 6.79
C SER A 614 -28.64 -0.85 7.34
N ILE A 615 -28.40 -0.47 8.60
CA ILE A 615 -29.05 0.70 9.18
C ILE A 615 -28.50 2.00 8.60
N LEU A 616 -27.20 2.07 8.31
CA LEU A 616 -26.59 3.24 7.65
C LEU A 616 -27.06 3.41 6.20
N CYS A 617 -27.56 2.34 5.57
CA CYS A 617 -28.19 2.38 4.25
C CYS A 617 -29.73 2.54 4.33
N GLY A 618 -30.29 2.92 5.47
CA GLY A 618 -31.74 3.12 5.63
C GLY A 618 -32.57 1.84 5.52
N GLY A 619 -32.01 0.69 5.92
CA GLY A 619 -32.68 -0.61 5.84
C GLY A 619 -32.84 -1.16 4.41
N ALA A 620 -32.05 -0.68 3.48
CA ALA A 620 -32.12 -1.07 2.06
C ALA A 620 -31.22 -2.25 1.68
N VAL A 621 -30.49 -2.85 2.64
CA VAL A 621 -29.59 -4.01 2.44
C VAL A 621 -30.23 -5.29 2.97
#